data_359301b5de7c5cf7388e69429f335d84
#
_entry.id   359301b5de7c5cf7388e69429f335d84
#
_cell.length_a   1.000
_cell.length_b   1.000
_cell.length_c   1.000
_cell.angle_alpha   90.00
_cell.angle_beta   90.00
_cell.angle_gamma   90.00
#
_symmetry.space_group_name_H-M   'P 1'
#
loop_
_entity.id
_entity.type
_entity.pdbx_description
1 polymer ?
#
loop_
_entity_poly.entity_id
_entity_poly.type
_entity_poly.pdbx_seq_one_letter_code
_entity_poly.pdbx_strand_id
1 'polypeptide(L)'
;MAAAMRHTRREFLSTASAAAVGTTAAPGLLRAVGLSPKPIPRVRVLVGSHAPDGIMAFEWDPASATLTPAGVAAKAPNVAWLASSHGNEFIYSASELDSFEGKPTGEVASFRAVGGELQPLSSRNSAGTGTCHVAVDATGRMLLAADYTGASAASFRIEDGKLSEPVWSEHYTEHGPNTDRQQTAHAHFASFSPDNRFAYIHDLGGDCIHIYKADPATAQMAAAGTYHGAPGSGARTLHFHPNGRTAYSMNELVSTVDVLEWHRADGNLKLADRIELLPADYHGPTRGCDTVISRDGQFVYFANRDDNFLYAFRADAKTGKLTPMKRSNCGGKTPRNFTLDPTERWMLVANQDSNLISVFARDPVTGELANEVRSSVAAEAPMRILFV
;
A
#
# COMPACT_ATOMS: atom_id res chain seq x y z
N MET A 1 -45.98 33.47 -19.42
CA MET A 1 -46.91 33.06 -18.37
C MET A 1 -46.92 31.55 -18.30
N ALA A 2 -46.23 30.92 -17.32
CA ALA A 2 -46.49 29.57 -16.80
C ALA A 2 -45.65 29.44 -15.55
N ALA A 3 -46.29 29.35 -14.39
CA ALA A 3 -45.69 29.31 -13.04
C ALA A 3 -45.17 27.89 -12.73
N ALA A 4 -43.98 27.80 -12.23
CA ALA A 4 -43.39 26.59 -11.70
C ALA A 4 -43.86 26.38 -10.27
N MET A 5 -44.58 25.32 -10.00
CA MET A 5 -44.94 24.83 -8.66
C MET A 5 -43.78 24.06 -8.04
N ARG A 6 -43.29 24.54 -6.91
CA ARG A 6 -42.37 23.86 -6.01
C ARG A 6 -43.19 22.96 -5.07
N HIS A 7 -42.95 21.64 -5.09
CA HIS A 7 -43.47 20.75 -4.05
C HIS A 7 -42.43 20.56 -2.94
N THR A 8 -42.85 20.88 -1.70
CA THR A 8 -42.08 20.73 -0.47
C THR A 8 -42.34 19.33 0.15
N ARG A 9 -41.29 18.78 0.73
CA ARG A 9 -41.20 17.45 1.42
C ARG A 9 -41.98 17.41 2.76
N ARG A 10 -43.28 17.63 2.78
CA ARG A 10 -44.02 17.65 4.07
C ARG A 10 -45.46 17.15 4.01
N GLU A 11 -45.74 16.13 3.17
CA GLU A 11 -47.09 15.50 3.18
C GLU A 11 -46.98 14.01 2.87
N PHE A 12 -46.49 13.24 3.86
CA PHE A 12 -46.63 11.78 3.86
C PHE A 12 -46.63 11.23 5.30
N LEU A 13 -47.53 11.71 6.14
CA LEU A 13 -47.84 11.12 7.43
C LEU A 13 -49.26 11.56 7.84
N SER A 14 -50.27 10.85 7.38
CA SER A 14 -51.53 10.68 8.15
C SER A 14 -52.47 9.75 7.42
N THR A 15 -52.98 8.82 8.16
CA THR A 15 -54.16 7.91 7.96
C THR A 15 -53.79 6.43 7.77
N ALA A 16 -53.83 5.71 8.89
CA ALA A 16 -54.40 4.38 8.99
C ALA A 16 -54.92 4.17 10.41
N SER A 17 -56.23 4.42 10.56
CA SER A 17 -56.97 4.08 11.77
C SER A 17 -57.40 2.61 11.78
N ALA A 18 -57.49 2.06 12.98
CA ALA A 18 -57.71 0.71 13.36
C ALA A 18 -59.04 0.08 12.85
N ALA A 19 -58.98 -1.20 12.55
CA ALA A 19 -60.12 -2.13 12.71
C ALA A 19 -59.58 -3.45 13.28
N ALA A 20 -59.90 -3.70 14.55
CA ALA A 20 -59.65 -4.97 15.21
C ALA A 20 -60.72 -5.96 14.80
N VAL A 21 -60.35 -7.09 14.21
CA VAL A 21 -61.18 -8.31 14.09
C VAL A 21 -60.31 -9.45 14.59
N GLY A 22 -60.73 -10.01 15.74
CA GLY A 22 -60.10 -11.17 16.31
C GLY A 22 -60.42 -12.45 15.53
N THR A 23 -59.39 -13.16 15.16
CA THR A 23 -59.48 -14.60 14.81
C THR A 23 -58.30 -15.31 15.44
N THR A 24 -58.61 -16.24 16.33
CA THR A 24 -57.66 -17.20 16.90
C THR A 24 -57.12 -18.10 15.79
N ALA A 25 -55.81 -18.00 15.50
CA ALA A 25 -55.11 -18.93 14.66
C ALA A 25 -53.88 -19.48 15.39
N ALA A 26 -53.72 -20.79 15.31
CA ALA A 26 -52.68 -21.61 15.90
C ALA A 26 -51.26 -21.11 15.59
N PRO A 27 -50.24 -21.44 16.41
CA PRO A 27 -48.84 -21.00 16.15
C PRO A 27 -48.29 -21.76 14.96
N GLY A 28 -48.38 -21.13 13.79
CA GLY A 28 -47.62 -21.53 12.61
C GLY A 28 -46.17 -21.21 12.82
N LEU A 29 -45.29 -22.21 12.82
CA LEU A 29 -43.84 -22.07 12.74
C LEU A 29 -43.46 -21.19 11.54
N LEU A 30 -43.17 -19.94 11.78
CA LEU A 30 -42.43 -19.12 10.83
C LEU A 30 -41.02 -19.75 10.67
N ARG A 31 -40.86 -20.58 9.65
CA ARG A 31 -39.54 -20.94 9.14
C ARG A 31 -38.89 -19.65 8.69
N ALA A 32 -37.93 -19.16 9.51
CA ALA A 32 -36.97 -18.17 9.04
C ALA A 32 -36.29 -18.78 7.81
N VAL A 33 -36.60 -18.23 6.64
CA VAL A 33 -35.85 -18.50 5.43
C VAL A 33 -34.46 -17.86 5.70
N GLY A 34 -33.54 -18.67 6.20
CA GLY A 34 -32.16 -18.30 6.36
C GLY A 34 -31.60 -18.02 4.98
N LEU A 35 -31.53 -16.75 4.63
CA LEU A 35 -30.66 -16.30 3.54
C LEU A 35 -29.25 -16.64 3.99
N SER A 36 -28.72 -17.76 3.51
CA SER A 36 -27.29 -18.03 3.64
C SER A 36 -26.54 -16.83 3.04
N PRO A 37 -25.61 -16.19 3.77
CA PRO A 37 -24.83 -15.10 3.20
C PRO A 37 -24.18 -15.62 1.90
N LYS A 38 -24.29 -14.82 0.82
CA LYS A 38 -23.62 -15.17 -0.44
C LYS A 38 -22.15 -15.43 -0.13
N PRO A 39 -21.58 -16.53 -0.63
CA PRO A 39 -20.16 -16.79 -0.45
C PRO A 39 -19.35 -15.59 -0.97
N ILE A 40 -18.43 -15.08 -0.15
CA ILE A 40 -17.48 -14.08 -0.61
C ILE A 40 -16.59 -14.78 -1.63
N PRO A 41 -16.48 -14.27 -2.87
CA PRO A 41 -15.69 -14.95 -3.90
C PRO A 41 -14.22 -15.03 -3.48
N ARG A 42 -13.53 -16.06 -3.92
CA ARG A 42 -12.08 -16.16 -3.81
C ARG A 42 -11.44 -15.02 -4.59
N VAL A 43 -10.33 -14.51 -4.07
CA VAL A 43 -9.60 -13.38 -4.64
C VAL A 43 -8.19 -13.83 -4.99
N ARG A 44 -7.74 -13.49 -6.19
CA ARG A 44 -6.36 -13.74 -6.59
C ARG A 44 -5.42 -12.85 -5.82
N VAL A 45 -4.29 -13.41 -5.40
CA VAL A 45 -3.19 -12.70 -4.73
C VAL A 45 -1.91 -12.95 -5.49
N LEU A 46 -1.21 -11.88 -5.83
CA LEU A 46 0.14 -11.92 -6.38
C LEU A 46 1.13 -11.57 -5.28
N VAL A 47 2.25 -12.27 -5.25
CA VAL A 47 3.33 -12.04 -4.29
C VAL A 47 4.63 -11.84 -5.05
N GLY A 48 5.15 -10.61 -5.01
CA GLY A 48 6.51 -10.32 -5.45
C GLY A 48 7.52 -10.95 -4.48
N SER A 49 8.58 -11.52 -5.01
CA SER A 49 9.56 -12.29 -4.24
C SER A 49 10.97 -12.08 -4.76
N HIS A 50 11.95 -12.17 -3.86
CA HIS A 50 13.36 -12.29 -4.22
C HIS A 50 13.78 -13.72 -4.59
N ALA A 51 12.83 -14.67 -4.57
CA ALA A 51 13.06 -16.03 -5.09
C ALA A 51 13.23 -16.02 -6.62
N PRO A 52 13.87 -17.04 -7.20
CA PRO A 52 14.10 -17.14 -8.64
C PRO A 52 12.82 -17.14 -9.49
N ASP A 53 11.70 -17.62 -8.94
CA ASP A 53 10.41 -17.68 -9.61
C ASP A 53 9.72 -16.31 -9.73
N GLY A 54 10.12 -15.33 -8.90
CA GLY A 54 9.72 -13.93 -8.99
C GLY A 54 8.31 -13.64 -8.52
N ILE A 55 7.30 -13.73 -9.38
CA ILE A 55 5.91 -13.40 -9.00
C ILE A 55 5.13 -14.69 -8.78
N MET A 56 4.82 -14.99 -7.52
CA MET A 56 4.01 -16.13 -7.12
C MET A 56 2.52 -15.78 -7.11
N ALA A 57 1.67 -16.75 -7.39
CA ALA A 57 0.23 -16.63 -7.34
C ALA A 57 -0.38 -17.47 -6.23
N PHE A 58 -1.41 -16.93 -5.60
CA PHE A 58 -2.21 -17.58 -4.57
C PHE A 58 -3.70 -17.29 -4.77
N GLU A 59 -4.55 -18.17 -4.23
CA GLU A 59 -5.99 -17.98 -4.11
C GLU A 59 -6.32 -17.68 -2.64
N TRP A 60 -6.90 -16.53 -2.37
CA TRP A 60 -7.37 -16.12 -1.05
C TRP A 60 -8.84 -16.48 -0.85
N ASP A 61 -9.13 -17.22 0.21
CA ASP A 61 -10.49 -17.48 0.68
C ASP A 61 -10.74 -16.75 2.00
N PRO A 62 -11.45 -15.61 2.00
CA PRO A 62 -11.71 -14.83 3.21
C PRO A 62 -12.68 -15.53 4.18
N ALA A 63 -13.44 -16.54 3.75
CA ALA A 63 -14.35 -17.26 4.62
C ALA A 63 -13.61 -18.23 5.55
N SER A 64 -12.57 -18.90 5.04
CA SER A 64 -11.72 -19.81 5.81
C SER A 64 -10.45 -19.14 6.33
N ALA A 65 -10.12 -17.94 5.86
CA ALA A 65 -8.84 -17.25 6.07
C ALA A 65 -7.66 -18.07 5.55
N THR A 66 -7.80 -18.66 4.37
CA THR A 66 -6.79 -19.54 3.79
C THR A 66 -6.22 -18.96 2.51
N LEU A 67 -4.90 -18.92 2.43
CA LEU A 67 -4.14 -18.57 1.24
C LEU A 67 -3.56 -19.87 0.63
N THR A 68 -4.01 -20.23 -0.58
CA THR A 68 -3.62 -21.48 -1.25
C THR A 68 -2.68 -21.17 -2.41
N PRO A 69 -1.49 -21.80 -2.50
CA PRO A 69 -0.60 -21.62 -3.65
C PRO A 69 -1.28 -21.98 -4.97
N ALA A 70 -1.08 -21.17 -6.00
CA ALA A 70 -1.61 -21.36 -7.34
C ALA A 70 -0.53 -21.33 -8.42
N GLY A 71 0.74 -21.50 -8.02
CA GLY A 71 1.88 -21.59 -8.92
C GLY A 71 2.60 -20.25 -9.14
N VAL A 72 3.42 -20.20 -10.19
CA VAL A 72 4.17 -19.00 -10.62
C VAL A 72 3.30 -18.22 -11.59
N ALA A 73 3.02 -16.95 -11.27
CA ALA A 73 2.25 -16.07 -12.15
C ALA A 73 3.10 -15.53 -13.31
N ALA A 74 4.33 -15.14 -13.02
CA ALA A 74 5.32 -14.74 -14.02
C ALA A 74 6.74 -14.90 -13.45
N LYS A 75 7.69 -15.27 -14.32
CA LYS A 75 9.11 -15.26 -13.99
C LYS A 75 9.65 -13.84 -14.12
N ALA A 76 10.20 -13.31 -13.05
CA ALA A 76 10.87 -12.03 -12.99
C ALA A 76 11.88 -12.06 -11.84
N PRO A 77 13.14 -11.64 -12.03
CA PRO A 77 14.15 -11.78 -10.98
C PRO A 77 13.97 -10.72 -9.89
N ASN A 78 14.20 -11.09 -8.62
CA ASN A 78 14.29 -10.16 -7.48
C ASN A 78 13.17 -9.12 -7.43
N VAL A 79 11.90 -9.56 -7.50
CA VAL A 79 10.75 -8.65 -7.51
C VAL A 79 10.52 -8.08 -6.11
N ALA A 80 10.90 -6.82 -5.92
CA ALA A 80 10.75 -6.09 -4.68
C ALA A 80 9.34 -5.50 -4.48
N TRP A 81 8.69 -5.08 -5.59
CA TRP A 81 7.40 -4.43 -5.53
C TRP A 81 6.49 -4.78 -6.71
N LEU A 82 5.19 -4.75 -6.43
CA LEU A 82 4.13 -4.90 -7.43
C LEU A 82 3.14 -3.74 -7.26
N ALA A 83 2.71 -3.19 -8.39
CA ALA A 83 1.60 -2.24 -8.48
C ALA A 83 0.61 -2.70 -9.55
N SER A 84 -0.65 -2.26 -9.46
CA SER A 84 -1.68 -2.57 -10.46
C SER A 84 -2.31 -1.29 -11.02
N SER A 85 -2.80 -1.37 -12.25
CA SER A 85 -3.72 -0.37 -12.79
C SER A 85 -5.08 -0.44 -12.09
N HIS A 86 -5.87 0.63 -12.25
CA HIS A 86 -7.26 0.59 -11.79
C HIS A 86 -8.01 -0.58 -12.47
N GLY A 87 -8.68 -1.41 -11.67
CA GLY A 87 -9.35 -2.63 -12.16
C GLY A 87 -8.44 -3.83 -12.37
N ASN A 88 -7.16 -3.76 -12.00
CA ASN A 88 -6.19 -4.86 -12.01
C ASN A 88 -5.96 -5.54 -13.37
N GLU A 89 -6.29 -4.87 -14.49
CA GLU A 89 -6.03 -5.43 -15.82
C GLU A 89 -4.53 -5.53 -16.12
N PHE A 90 -3.75 -4.55 -15.64
CA PHE A 90 -2.30 -4.50 -15.83
C PHE A 90 -1.59 -4.51 -14.48
N ILE A 91 -0.50 -5.27 -14.43
CA ILE A 91 0.38 -5.40 -13.26
C ILE A 91 1.77 -4.91 -13.67
N TYR A 92 2.42 -4.21 -12.76
CA TYR A 92 3.77 -3.66 -12.94
C TYR A 92 4.66 -4.15 -11.81
N SER A 93 5.92 -4.48 -12.14
CA SER A 93 6.91 -4.92 -11.15
C SER A 93 8.15 -4.04 -11.15
N ALA A 94 8.76 -3.93 -9.98
CA ALA A 94 10.11 -3.43 -9.75
C ALA A 94 11.02 -4.60 -9.40
N SER A 95 12.14 -4.74 -10.10
CA SER A 95 13.15 -5.78 -9.83
C SER A 95 14.46 -5.15 -9.36
N GLU A 96 14.88 -5.50 -8.14
CA GLU A 96 16.14 -5.02 -7.52
C GLU A 96 17.35 -5.70 -8.17
N LEU A 97 17.80 -5.16 -9.30
CA LEU A 97 18.94 -5.66 -10.06
C LEU A 97 20.08 -4.65 -10.09
N ASP A 98 21.31 -5.16 -10.12
CA ASP A 98 22.51 -4.36 -10.38
C ASP A 98 22.80 -4.22 -11.86
N SER A 99 22.24 -5.11 -12.70
CA SER A 99 22.40 -5.09 -14.16
C SER A 99 21.18 -5.67 -14.85
N PHE A 100 20.69 -4.94 -15.86
CA PHE A 100 19.62 -5.38 -16.74
C PHE A 100 20.04 -5.13 -18.21
N GLU A 101 19.93 -6.14 -19.07
CA GLU A 101 20.36 -6.09 -20.48
C GLU A 101 21.80 -5.58 -20.69
N GLY A 102 22.71 -5.92 -19.75
CA GLY A 102 24.12 -5.52 -19.81
C GLY A 102 24.38 -4.06 -19.43
N LYS A 103 23.39 -3.33 -18.92
CA LYS A 103 23.52 -1.97 -18.39
C LYS A 103 23.45 -1.98 -16.86
N PRO A 104 24.13 -1.06 -16.15
CA PRO A 104 24.04 -0.92 -14.69
C PRO A 104 22.72 -0.27 -14.30
N THR A 105 21.63 -1.04 -14.31
CA THR A 105 20.27 -0.57 -14.03
C THR A 105 19.42 -1.72 -13.52
N GLY A 106 18.37 -1.41 -12.75
CA GLY A 106 17.30 -2.34 -12.43
C GLY A 106 16.29 -2.45 -13.57
N GLU A 107 15.21 -3.18 -13.31
CA GLU A 107 14.16 -3.45 -14.28
C GLU A 107 12.80 -3.01 -13.76
N VAL A 108 11.99 -2.42 -14.63
CA VAL A 108 10.55 -2.30 -14.50
C VAL A 108 9.87 -3.12 -15.60
N ALA A 109 8.92 -3.96 -15.21
CA ALA A 109 8.20 -4.80 -16.18
C ALA A 109 6.68 -4.60 -16.07
N SER A 110 5.98 -4.86 -17.15
CA SER A 110 4.52 -4.82 -17.20
C SER A 110 3.92 -6.10 -17.74
N PHE A 111 2.76 -6.44 -17.23
CA PHE A 111 2.04 -7.68 -17.56
C PHE A 111 0.55 -7.37 -17.70
N ARG A 112 -0.14 -8.16 -18.53
CA ARG A 112 -1.60 -8.21 -18.57
C ARG A 112 -2.09 -9.41 -17.75
N ALA A 113 -3.03 -9.18 -16.85
CA ALA A 113 -3.67 -10.25 -16.10
C ALA A 113 -4.77 -10.90 -16.93
N VAL A 114 -4.60 -12.19 -17.28
CA VAL A 114 -5.54 -12.96 -18.10
C VAL A 114 -5.75 -14.33 -17.50
N GLY A 115 -6.98 -14.66 -17.12
CA GLY A 115 -7.33 -15.99 -16.64
C GLY A 115 -6.54 -16.48 -15.41
N GLY A 116 -5.98 -15.55 -14.63
CA GLY A 116 -5.14 -15.85 -13.47
C GLY A 116 -3.65 -15.97 -13.75
N GLU A 117 -3.20 -15.79 -14.99
CA GLU A 117 -1.80 -15.71 -15.40
C GLU A 117 -1.40 -14.27 -15.73
N LEU A 118 -0.12 -13.99 -15.69
CA LEU A 118 0.47 -12.72 -16.10
C LEU A 118 1.17 -12.89 -17.46
N GLN A 119 0.62 -12.27 -18.49
CA GLN A 119 1.23 -12.24 -19.82
C GLN A 119 2.18 -11.03 -19.91
N PRO A 120 3.48 -11.23 -20.20
CA PRO A 120 4.44 -10.14 -20.33
C PRO A 120 4.05 -9.18 -21.47
N LEU A 121 4.13 -7.87 -21.22
CA LEU A 121 3.87 -6.83 -22.22
C LEU A 121 5.12 -6.03 -22.57
N SER A 122 5.87 -5.60 -21.58
CA SER A 122 7.11 -4.84 -21.77
C SER A 122 8.03 -4.98 -20.56
N SER A 123 9.33 -4.80 -20.83
CA SER A 123 10.38 -4.73 -19.85
C SER A 123 11.28 -3.55 -20.20
N ARG A 124 11.71 -2.74 -19.23
CA ARG A 124 12.50 -1.52 -19.43
C ARG A 124 13.54 -1.37 -18.33
N ASN A 125 14.66 -0.73 -18.66
CA ASN A 125 15.58 -0.27 -17.62
C ASN A 125 14.93 0.85 -16.82
N SER A 126 15.24 0.91 -15.52
CA SER A 126 14.64 1.88 -14.59
C SER A 126 15.38 3.22 -14.51
N ALA A 127 16.53 3.35 -15.16
CA ALA A 127 17.48 4.45 -15.11
C ALA A 127 18.53 4.39 -13.98
N GLY A 128 18.35 3.53 -12.97
CA GLY A 128 19.34 3.28 -11.89
C GLY A 128 19.32 1.84 -11.42
N THR A 129 20.25 1.45 -10.58
CA THR A 129 20.35 0.10 -10.01
C THR A 129 19.48 -0.06 -8.78
N GLY A 130 19.04 -1.29 -8.49
CA GLY A 130 18.29 -1.63 -7.29
C GLY A 130 16.88 -1.02 -7.27
N THR A 131 16.10 -1.22 -8.34
CA THR A 131 14.72 -0.72 -8.44
C THR A 131 13.83 -1.41 -7.40
N CYS A 132 13.46 -0.67 -6.36
CA CYS A 132 12.77 -1.25 -5.19
C CYS A 132 11.28 -0.88 -5.10
N HIS A 133 10.81 0.11 -5.88
CA HIS A 133 9.42 0.53 -5.84
C HIS A 133 8.91 1.05 -7.19
N VAL A 134 7.64 0.76 -7.48
CA VAL A 134 6.89 1.37 -8.58
C VAL A 134 5.52 1.83 -8.11
N ALA A 135 5.05 2.94 -8.70
CA ALA A 135 3.70 3.48 -8.48
C ALA A 135 3.05 3.85 -9.81
N VAL A 136 1.76 3.55 -9.94
CA VAL A 136 0.93 3.92 -11.10
C VAL A 136 0.05 5.09 -10.71
N ASP A 137 -0.06 6.09 -11.57
CA ASP A 137 -0.94 7.23 -11.38
C ASP A 137 -2.43 6.83 -11.45
N ALA A 138 -3.33 7.64 -10.90
CA ALA A 138 -4.76 7.32 -10.84
C ALA A 138 -5.42 7.15 -12.22
N THR A 139 -4.84 7.69 -13.30
CA THR A 139 -5.35 7.54 -14.67
C THR A 139 -4.79 6.31 -15.39
N GLY A 140 -3.78 5.62 -14.81
CA GLY A 140 -3.12 4.48 -15.42
C GLY A 140 -2.25 4.82 -16.63
N ARG A 141 -1.80 6.09 -16.77
CA ARG A 141 -1.01 6.56 -17.92
C ARG A 141 0.44 6.81 -17.61
N MET A 142 0.80 6.86 -16.33
CA MET A 142 2.16 7.14 -15.86
C MET A 142 2.57 6.13 -14.80
N LEU A 143 3.78 5.60 -14.91
CA LEU A 143 4.44 4.83 -13.87
C LEU A 143 5.65 5.61 -13.36
N LEU A 144 5.87 5.58 -12.06
CA LEU A 144 7.10 6.03 -11.39
C LEU A 144 7.88 4.81 -10.90
N ALA A 145 9.20 4.87 -10.99
CA ALA A 145 10.12 3.93 -10.38
C ALA A 145 11.10 4.66 -9.45
N ALA A 146 11.50 3.98 -8.38
CA ALA A 146 12.52 4.44 -7.45
C ALA A 146 13.64 3.38 -7.37
N ASP A 147 14.89 3.83 -7.54
CA ASP A 147 16.09 3.00 -7.60
C ASP A 147 16.93 3.25 -6.35
N TYR A 148 16.94 2.29 -5.44
CA TYR A 148 17.59 2.43 -4.13
C TYR A 148 19.10 2.57 -4.24
N THR A 149 19.76 1.61 -4.89
CA THR A 149 21.23 1.59 -5.03
C THR A 149 21.71 2.65 -6.01
N GLY A 150 20.96 2.90 -7.08
CA GLY A 150 21.25 3.90 -8.10
C GLY A 150 20.94 5.32 -7.69
N ALA A 151 20.36 5.57 -6.52
CA ALA A 151 19.99 6.89 -6.03
C ALA A 151 19.19 7.72 -7.05
N SER A 152 18.27 7.10 -7.78
CA SER A 152 17.53 7.73 -8.87
C SER A 152 16.04 7.41 -8.88
N ALA A 153 15.30 8.20 -9.64
CA ALA A 153 13.92 7.89 -9.95
C ALA A 153 13.66 8.17 -11.44
N ALA A 154 12.69 7.47 -11.99
CA ALA A 154 12.28 7.63 -13.39
C ALA A 154 10.77 7.57 -13.56
N SER A 155 10.28 8.14 -14.65
CA SER A 155 8.89 8.04 -15.06
C SER A 155 8.76 7.41 -16.45
N PHE A 156 7.63 6.75 -16.66
CA PHE A 156 7.32 6.03 -17.91
C PHE A 156 5.90 6.35 -18.32
N ARG A 157 5.66 6.51 -19.62
CA ARG A 157 4.30 6.48 -20.15
C ARG A 157 3.79 5.04 -20.18
N ILE A 158 2.50 4.92 -19.92
CA ILE A 158 1.75 3.67 -20.04
C ILE A 158 0.78 3.80 -21.21
N GLU A 159 0.88 2.92 -22.19
CA GLU A 159 -0.03 2.82 -23.34
C GLU A 159 -0.47 1.35 -23.50
N ASP A 160 -1.76 1.06 -23.30
CA ASP A 160 -2.32 -0.30 -23.31
C ASP A 160 -1.54 -1.28 -22.39
N GLY A 161 -1.13 -0.79 -21.21
CA GLY A 161 -0.37 -1.50 -20.22
C GLY A 161 1.13 -1.60 -20.50
N LYS A 162 1.62 -1.20 -21.68
CA LYS A 162 3.04 -1.20 -22.04
C LYS A 162 3.75 0.03 -21.55
N LEU A 163 4.98 -0.15 -21.09
CA LEU A 163 5.86 0.94 -20.66
C LEU A 163 6.66 1.50 -21.83
N SER A 164 6.76 2.80 -21.94
CA SER A 164 7.72 3.48 -22.81
C SER A 164 9.17 3.31 -22.29
N GLU A 165 10.16 3.81 -23.03
CA GLU A 165 11.45 4.16 -22.42
C GLU A 165 11.22 5.24 -21.34
N PRO A 166 12.16 5.43 -20.38
CA PRO A 166 12.08 6.51 -19.39
C PRO A 166 11.85 7.86 -20.07
N VAL A 167 10.83 8.60 -19.62
CA VAL A 167 10.47 9.93 -20.16
C VAL A 167 11.14 11.04 -19.36
N TRP A 168 11.27 10.82 -18.07
CA TRP A 168 11.96 11.68 -17.13
C TRP A 168 12.78 10.81 -16.18
N SER A 169 13.94 11.29 -15.77
CA SER A 169 14.75 10.69 -14.70
C SER A 169 15.54 11.75 -13.96
N GLU A 170 15.78 11.50 -12.68
CA GLU A 170 16.63 12.34 -11.83
C GLU A 170 17.50 11.47 -10.94
N HIS A 171 18.74 11.91 -10.73
CA HIS A 171 19.72 11.28 -9.84
C HIS A 171 19.91 12.19 -8.63
N TYR A 172 19.80 11.62 -7.43
CA TYR A 172 19.91 12.32 -6.15
C TYR A 172 21.32 12.21 -5.60
N THR A 173 21.76 13.23 -4.89
CA THR A 173 23.13 13.32 -4.34
C THR A 173 23.16 13.67 -2.86
N GLU A 174 22.00 13.78 -2.23
CA GLU A 174 21.86 14.06 -0.82
C GLU A 174 22.44 12.91 0.02
N HIS A 175 22.87 13.23 1.22
CA HIS A 175 23.38 12.27 2.20
C HIS A 175 23.01 12.70 3.63
N GLY A 176 22.97 11.76 4.54
CA GLY A 176 22.62 11.99 5.94
C GLY A 176 23.77 11.67 6.90
N PRO A 177 23.53 11.80 8.19
CA PRO A 177 24.56 11.59 9.22
C PRO A 177 24.85 10.13 9.54
N ASN A 178 24.01 9.18 9.11
CA ASN A 178 24.24 7.75 9.35
C ASN A 178 25.30 7.22 8.38
N THR A 179 26.51 7.01 8.90
CA THR A 179 27.69 6.61 8.12
C THR A 179 27.57 5.25 7.44
N ASP A 180 26.68 4.39 7.91
CA ASP A 180 26.49 3.03 7.36
C ASP A 180 25.40 2.97 6.29
N ARG A 181 24.39 3.86 6.38
CA ARG A 181 23.18 3.77 5.58
C ARG A 181 22.85 5.02 4.76
N GLN A 182 23.57 6.13 4.97
CA GLN A 182 23.30 7.43 4.34
C GLN A 182 24.57 8.07 3.75
N GLN A 183 25.53 7.27 3.30
CA GLN A 183 26.72 7.78 2.60
C GLN A 183 26.38 8.38 1.23
N THR A 184 25.26 7.93 0.65
CA THR A 184 24.69 8.40 -0.63
C THR A 184 23.17 8.47 -0.52
N ALA A 185 22.56 9.16 -1.45
CA ALA A 185 21.11 9.14 -1.63
C ALA A 185 20.59 7.72 -1.92
N HIS A 186 19.34 7.42 -1.54
CA HIS A 186 18.68 6.15 -1.76
C HIS A 186 17.20 6.39 -2.03
N ALA A 187 16.80 6.50 -3.30
CA ALA A 187 15.39 6.63 -3.66
C ALA A 187 14.65 5.32 -3.34
N HIS A 188 13.79 5.36 -2.32
CA HIS A 188 13.18 4.13 -1.78
C HIS A 188 11.70 3.94 -2.15
N PHE A 189 10.98 5.02 -2.35
CA PHE A 189 9.53 4.96 -2.57
C PHE A 189 9.08 6.07 -3.51
N ALA A 190 8.14 5.74 -4.38
CA ALA A 190 7.46 6.69 -5.23
C ALA A 190 5.95 6.66 -4.96
N SER A 191 5.29 7.81 -4.94
CA SER A 191 3.84 7.88 -4.79
C SER A 191 3.26 9.10 -5.50
N PHE A 192 1.95 9.05 -5.75
CA PHE A 192 1.20 10.19 -6.25
C PHE A 192 0.31 10.77 -5.15
N SER A 193 0.04 12.08 -5.24
CA SER A 193 -0.96 12.72 -4.38
C SER A 193 -2.37 12.16 -4.65
N PRO A 194 -3.30 12.24 -3.68
CA PRO A 194 -4.68 11.77 -3.87
C PRO A 194 -5.43 12.45 -5.02
N ASP A 195 -5.03 13.66 -5.41
CA ASP A 195 -5.58 14.40 -6.55
C ASP A 195 -4.78 14.26 -7.85
N ASN A 196 -3.78 13.35 -7.83
CA ASN A 196 -2.97 12.99 -9.00
C ASN A 196 -2.15 14.14 -9.63
N ARG A 197 -1.93 15.25 -8.90
CA ARG A 197 -1.20 16.43 -9.42
C ARG A 197 0.26 16.47 -9.03
N PHE A 198 0.63 15.76 -7.95
CA PHE A 198 1.98 15.74 -7.41
C PHE A 198 2.50 14.31 -7.30
N ALA A 199 3.80 14.19 -7.44
CA ALA A 199 4.56 12.97 -7.19
C ALA A 199 5.56 13.21 -6.06
N TYR A 200 5.85 12.16 -5.29
CA TYR A 200 6.75 12.17 -4.14
C TYR A 200 7.76 11.05 -4.29
N ILE A 201 9.04 11.39 -4.22
CA ILE A 201 10.14 10.41 -4.19
C ILE A 201 10.83 10.51 -2.84
N HIS A 202 10.85 9.40 -2.09
CA HIS A 202 11.51 9.31 -0.80
C HIS A 202 12.97 9.01 -0.99
N ASP A 203 13.82 9.85 -0.43
CA ASP A 203 15.26 9.64 -0.34
C ASP A 203 15.63 9.31 1.11
N LEU A 204 15.85 8.00 1.36
CA LEU A 204 16.27 7.50 2.66
C LEU A 204 17.67 8.02 3.02
N GLY A 205 18.57 8.12 2.03
CA GLY A 205 19.92 8.59 2.23
C GLY A 205 19.98 10.08 2.57
N GLY A 206 19.13 10.90 1.95
CA GLY A 206 19.08 12.35 2.15
C GLY A 206 18.11 12.81 3.25
N ASP A 207 17.44 11.90 3.98
CA ASP A 207 16.41 12.26 4.98
C ASP A 207 15.31 13.16 4.42
N CYS A 208 14.92 12.99 3.16
CA CYS A 208 13.99 13.91 2.53
C CYS A 208 12.97 13.23 1.63
N ILE A 209 11.96 14.02 1.24
CA ILE A 209 10.95 13.64 0.25
C ILE A 209 10.97 14.73 -0.83
N HIS A 210 11.40 14.37 -2.03
CA HIS A 210 11.35 15.25 -3.20
C HIS A 210 9.92 15.34 -3.73
N ILE A 211 9.47 16.55 -4.01
CA ILE A 211 8.09 16.84 -4.43
C ILE A 211 8.13 17.38 -5.86
N TYR A 212 7.31 16.80 -6.73
CA TYR A 212 7.21 17.17 -8.14
C TYR A 212 5.76 17.45 -8.51
N LYS A 213 5.56 18.40 -9.44
CA LYS A 213 4.33 18.44 -10.23
C LYS A 213 4.41 17.33 -11.26
N ALA A 214 3.40 16.46 -11.31
CA ALA A 214 3.33 15.37 -12.27
C ALA A 214 2.32 15.69 -13.38
N ASP A 215 2.69 15.38 -14.62
CA ASP A 215 1.78 15.38 -15.77
C ASP A 215 1.61 13.94 -16.29
N PRO A 216 0.57 13.22 -15.87
CA PRO A 216 0.35 11.84 -16.32
C PRO A 216 0.10 11.70 -17.82
N ALA A 217 -0.27 12.79 -18.52
CA ALA A 217 -0.50 12.71 -19.96
C ALA A 217 0.80 12.61 -20.76
N THR A 218 1.85 13.24 -20.28
CA THR A 218 3.18 13.26 -20.91
C THR A 218 4.21 12.44 -20.16
N ALA A 219 3.91 11.99 -18.94
CA ALA A 219 4.79 11.38 -17.96
C ALA A 219 5.99 12.29 -17.58
N GLN A 220 5.84 13.60 -17.72
CA GLN A 220 6.87 14.58 -17.29
C GLN A 220 6.66 14.97 -15.84
N MET A 221 7.78 15.30 -15.17
CA MET A 221 7.78 15.83 -13.82
C MET A 221 8.56 17.14 -13.75
N ALA A 222 8.12 18.06 -12.89
CA ALA A 222 8.81 19.32 -12.62
C ALA A 222 8.94 19.52 -11.11
N ALA A 223 10.15 19.83 -10.63
CA ALA A 223 10.42 20.06 -9.21
C ALA A 223 9.46 21.10 -8.61
N ALA A 224 8.91 20.80 -7.44
CA ALA A 224 7.94 21.64 -6.74
C ALA A 224 8.36 21.98 -5.31
N GLY A 225 9.26 21.20 -4.70
CA GLY A 225 9.76 21.41 -3.35
C GLY A 225 10.42 20.17 -2.78
N THR A 226 10.80 20.26 -1.51
CA THR A 226 11.36 19.14 -0.76
C THR A 226 10.92 19.25 0.70
N TYR A 227 10.47 18.13 1.26
CA TYR A 227 10.30 17.99 2.71
C TYR A 227 11.58 17.39 3.29
N HIS A 228 12.11 17.99 4.34
CA HIS A 228 13.27 17.47 5.08
C HIS A 228 12.81 16.87 6.41
N GLY A 229 13.08 15.59 6.60
CA GLY A 229 12.88 14.85 7.84
C GLY A 229 13.94 15.20 8.89
N ALA A 230 13.94 14.49 10.02
CA ALA A 230 15.01 14.62 11.00
C ALA A 230 16.31 14.00 10.46
N PRO A 231 17.47 14.61 10.71
CA PRO A 231 18.75 14.02 10.32
C PRO A 231 18.92 12.61 10.89
N GLY A 232 19.27 11.64 10.06
CA GLY A 232 19.45 10.24 10.44
C GLY A 232 18.16 9.43 10.48
N SER A 233 17.02 9.99 10.12
CA SER A 233 15.71 9.31 10.20
C SER A 233 15.48 8.30 9.07
N GLY A 234 15.93 8.58 7.87
CA GLY A 234 15.79 7.72 6.70
C GLY A 234 14.34 7.63 6.20
N ALA A 235 13.84 8.67 5.52
CA ALA A 235 12.49 8.70 4.94
C ALA A 235 12.29 7.54 3.97
N ARG A 236 11.30 6.66 4.23
CA ARG A 236 11.14 5.40 3.51
C ARG A 236 9.87 5.29 2.67
N THR A 237 8.68 5.52 3.25
CA THR A 237 7.39 5.39 2.56
C THR A 237 6.46 6.54 2.90
N LEU A 238 5.48 6.85 2.04
CA LEU A 238 4.43 7.84 2.26
C LEU A 238 3.07 7.28 1.92
N HIS A 239 2.13 7.36 2.85
CA HIS A 239 0.74 6.97 2.63
C HIS A 239 -0.20 8.10 3.03
N PHE A 240 -1.08 8.49 2.11
CA PHE A 240 -2.06 9.53 2.35
C PHE A 240 -3.28 8.99 3.08
N HIS A 241 -3.66 9.70 4.13
CA HIS A 241 -4.89 9.40 4.85
C HIS A 241 -6.13 9.77 4.01
N PRO A 242 -7.24 9.00 4.06
CA PRO A 242 -8.46 9.28 3.29
C PRO A 242 -9.11 10.65 3.58
N ASN A 243 -8.73 11.34 4.67
CA ASN A 243 -9.22 12.70 4.95
C ASN A 243 -8.71 13.76 3.94
N GLY A 244 -7.76 13.40 3.05
CA GLY A 244 -7.21 14.28 2.02
C GLY A 244 -6.41 15.48 2.56
N ARG A 245 -5.87 15.39 3.77
CA ARG A 245 -5.10 16.46 4.45
C ARG A 245 -3.85 15.96 5.16
N THR A 246 -3.82 14.67 5.49
CA THR A 246 -2.74 14.07 6.28
C THR A 246 -2.04 13.01 5.47
N ALA A 247 -0.74 12.89 5.65
CA ALA A 247 0.05 11.78 5.17
C ALA A 247 0.94 11.25 6.30
N TYR A 248 1.33 9.98 6.22
CA TYR A 248 2.24 9.34 7.17
C TYR A 248 3.48 8.91 6.43
N SER A 249 4.63 9.43 6.86
CA SER A 249 5.94 9.02 6.36
C SER A 249 6.64 8.13 7.38
N MET A 250 6.92 6.89 6.99
CA MET A 250 7.73 5.99 7.79
C MET A 250 9.20 6.33 7.64
N ASN A 251 9.90 6.46 8.75
CA ASN A 251 11.34 6.64 8.82
C ASN A 251 12.01 5.30 9.17
N GLU A 252 12.80 4.76 8.25
CA GLU A 252 13.36 3.41 8.39
C GLU A 252 14.38 3.30 9.51
N LEU A 253 15.34 4.25 9.58
CA LEU A 253 16.56 4.10 10.37
C LEU A 253 16.35 4.27 11.87
N VAL A 254 15.26 4.90 12.27
CA VAL A 254 14.90 5.16 13.67
C VAL A 254 13.52 4.62 14.05
N SER A 255 12.78 4.06 13.09
CA SER A 255 11.39 3.56 13.27
C SER A 255 10.46 4.58 13.92
N THR A 256 10.49 5.80 13.39
CA THR A 256 9.51 6.84 13.70
C THR A 256 8.55 7.05 12.54
N VAL A 257 7.43 7.68 12.81
CA VAL A 257 6.46 8.09 11.79
C VAL A 257 6.28 9.59 11.85
N ASP A 258 6.55 10.27 10.76
CA ASP A 258 6.19 11.67 10.61
C ASP A 258 4.73 11.77 10.18
N VAL A 259 3.90 12.42 11.00
CA VAL A 259 2.53 12.81 10.66
C VAL A 259 2.61 14.15 9.96
N LEU A 260 2.27 14.17 8.68
CA LEU A 260 2.47 15.32 7.80
C LEU A 260 1.13 15.96 7.41
N GLU A 261 1.03 17.28 7.51
CA GLU A 261 -0.01 18.04 6.83
C GLU A 261 0.31 18.12 5.34
N TRP A 262 -0.63 17.70 4.51
CA TRP A 262 -0.52 17.83 3.07
C TRP A 262 -1.24 19.06 2.55
N HIS A 263 -0.51 19.94 1.87
CA HIS A 263 -1.02 21.16 1.29
C HIS A 263 -1.41 20.93 -0.17
N ARG A 264 -2.70 20.73 -0.39
CA ARG A 264 -3.26 20.40 -1.70
C ARG A 264 -2.93 21.42 -2.81
N ALA A 265 -2.73 22.71 -2.47
CA ALA A 265 -2.51 23.75 -3.45
C ALA A 265 -1.18 23.62 -4.19
N ASP A 266 -0.13 23.25 -3.49
CA ASP A 266 1.26 23.23 -3.95
C ASP A 266 1.97 21.88 -3.75
N GLY A 267 1.30 20.89 -3.14
CA GLY A 267 1.85 19.57 -2.86
C GLY A 267 2.77 19.50 -1.65
N ASN A 268 3.03 20.62 -0.98
CA ASN A 268 3.97 20.66 0.14
C ASN A 268 3.52 19.81 1.33
N LEU A 269 4.51 19.30 2.05
CA LEU A 269 4.36 18.51 3.27
C LEU A 269 4.93 19.31 4.45
N LYS A 270 4.20 19.34 5.57
CA LYS A 270 4.63 20.00 6.79
C LYS A 270 4.47 19.06 7.98
N LEU A 271 5.51 18.94 8.81
CA LEU A 271 5.46 18.14 10.03
C LEU A 271 4.42 18.70 11.00
N ALA A 272 3.46 17.85 11.36
CA ALA A 272 2.45 18.14 12.40
C ALA A 272 2.79 17.42 13.70
N ASP A 273 3.30 16.18 13.63
CA ASP A 273 3.65 15.35 14.79
C ASP A 273 4.67 14.29 14.38
N ARG A 274 5.37 13.71 15.35
CA ARG A 274 6.27 12.56 15.16
C ARG A 274 5.99 11.50 16.21
N ILE A 275 5.81 10.26 15.77
CA ILE A 275 5.46 9.13 16.61
C ILE A 275 6.64 8.16 16.67
N GLU A 276 7.05 7.81 17.88
CA GLU A 276 7.97 6.71 18.15
C GLU A 276 7.17 5.39 18.11
N LEU A 277 7.62 4.41 17.30
CA LEU A 277 6.98 3.10 17.25
C LEU A 277 7.48 2.19 18.35
N LEU A 278 8.78 2.21 18.59
CA LEU A 278 9.43 1.28 19.51
C LEU A 278 9.20 1.66 20.97
N PRO A 279 9.06 0.69 21.87
CA PRO A 279 9.05 0.94 23.31
C PRO A 279 10.33 1.66 23.75
N ALA A 280 10.22 2.52 24.79
CA ALA A 280 11.35 3.30 25.30
C ALA A 280 12.50 2.44 25.85
N ASP A 281 12.22 1.20 26.23
CA ASP A 281 13.22 0.21 26.72
C ASP A 281 13.76 -0.69 25.62
N TYR A 282 13.39 -0.47 24.36
CA TYR A 282 13.94 -1.22 23.23
C TYR A 282 15.28 -0.61 22.80
N HIS A 283 16.32 -1.43 22.79
CA HIS A 283 17.69 -1.02 22.42
C HIS A 283 18.29 -1.89 21.30
N GLY A 284 17.47 -2.69 20.64
CA GLY A 284 17.87 -3.52 19.50
C GLY A 284 18.03 -2.75 18.20
N PRO A 285 18.46 -3.42 17.13
CA PRO A 285 18.46 -2.83 15.80
C PRO A 285 17.04 -2.45 15.37
N THR A 286 16.92 -1.47 14.48
CA THR A 286 15.62 -1.00 14.04
C THR A 286 15.60 -0.67 12.56
N ARG A 287 14.61 -1.22 11.85
CA ARG A 287 14.31 -0.91 10.46
C ARG A 287 12.79 -0.82 10.29
N GLY A 288 12.27 0.41 10.36
CA GLY A 288 10.87 0.68 9.99
C GLY A 288 10.59 0.17 8.58
N CYS A 289 9.34 -0.25 8.30
CA CYS A 289 9.05 -0.90 7.03
C CYS A 289 7.96 -0.18 6.23
N ASP A 290 6.73 -0.63 6.33
CA ASP A 290 5.62 -0.18 5.50
C ASP A 290 4.47 0.34 6.37
N THR A 291 3.46 0.92 5.72
CA THR A 291 2.28 1.50 6.35
C THR A 291 1.03 1.01 5.65
N VAL A 292 0.02 0.63 6.41
CA VAL A 292 -1.32 0.30 5.90
C VAL A 292 -2.35 1.11 6.64
N ILE A 293 -3.27 1.74 5.90
CA ILE A 293 -4.37 2.52 6.44
C ILE A 293 -5.67 1.79 6.11
N SER A 294 -6.57 1.62 7.09
CA SER A 294 -7.90 1.08 6.81
C SER A 294 -8.68 2.01 5.87
N ARG A 295 -9.57 1.46 5.07
CA ARG A 295 -10.32 2.21 4.04
C ARG A 295 -11.13 3.38 4.63
N ASP A 296 -11.63 3.21 5.85
CA ASP A 296 -12.35 4.26 6.58
C ASP A 296 -11.43 5.29 7.25
N GLY A 297 -10.11 5.09 7.19
CA GLY A 297 -9.10 5.95 7.78
C GLY A 297 -9.00 5.86 9.31
N GLN A 298 -9.79 5.01 9.98
CA GLN A 298 -9.80 4.99 11.45
C GLN A 298 -8.59 4.27 12.06
N PHE A 299 -7.91 3.43 11.30
CA PHE A 299 -6.79 2.63 11.80
C PHE A 299 -5.60 2.69 10.85
N VAL A 300 -4.43 2.80 11.44
CA VAL A 300 -3.15 2.81 10.72
C VAL A 300 -2.22 1.79 11.36
N TYR A 301 -1.56 1.01 10.52
CA TYR A 301 -0.64 -0.04 10.94
C TYR A 301 0.73 0.24 10.35
N PHE A 302 1.77 0.00 11.16
CA PHE A 302 3.17 0.10 10.78
C PHE A 302 3.88 -1.20 11.13
N ALA A 303 5.01 -1.48 10.50
CA ALA A 303 5.84 -2.63 10.84
C ALA A 303 7.29 -2.21 11.11
N ASN A 304 7.94 -2.95 12.00
CA ASN A 304 9.39 -2.92 12.14
C ASN A 304 9.94 -4.32 11.86
N ARG A 305 10.99 -4.38 11.02
CA ARG A 305 11.55 -5.64 10.55
C ARG A 305 12.44 -6.34 11.55
N ASP A 306 13.03 -5.63 12.51
CA ASP A 306 14.02 -6.18 13.43
C ASP A 306 13.39 -6.67 14.72
N ASP A 307 12.40 -5.97 15.29
CA ASP A 307 11.64 -6.46 16.44
C ASP A 307 10.52 -7.43 16.06
N ASN A 308 10.17 -7.51 14.76
CA ASN A 308 9.16 -8.41 14.21
C ASN A 308 7.74 -8.14 14.72
N PHE A 309 7.38 -6.85 14.89
CA PHE A 309 6.06 -6.44 15.33
C PHE A 309 5.35 -5.56 14.29
N LEU A 310 4.01 -5.67 14.31
CA LEU A 310 3.07 -4.73 13.74
C LEU A 310 2.57 -3.80 14.84
N TYR A 311 2.56 -2.51 14.58
CA TYR A 311 2.14 -1.45 15.47
C TYR A 311 0.83 -0.86 14.98
N ALA A 312 -0.25 -0.99 15.75
CA ALA A 312 -1.56 -0.46 15.40
C ALA A 312 -1.79 0.89 16.09
N PHE A 313 -2.42 1.80 15.37
CA PHE A 313 -2.84 3.10 15.86
C PHE A 313 -4.27 3.39 15.45
N ARG A 314 -5.00 4.09 16.34
CA ARG A 314 -6.24 4.75 15.97
C ARG A 314 -5.91 6.14 15.43
N ALA A 315 -6.45 6.47 14.25
CA ALA A 315 -6.32 7.79 13.67
C ALA A 315 -7.59 8.63 13.93
N ASP A 316 -7.41 9.88 14.29
CA ASP A 316 -8.51 10.84 14.29
C ASP A 316 -8.87 11.20 12.85
N ALA A 317 -10.12 10.97 12.46
CA ALA A 317 -10.57 11.12 11.08
C ALA A 317 -10.43 12.54 10.51
N LYS A 318 -10.39 13.57 11.36
CA LYS A 318 -10.28 14.98 10.94
C LYS A 318 -8.84 15.45 10.87
N THR A 319 -8.06 15.13 11.89
CA THR A 319 -6.71 15.64 12.08
C THR A 319 -5.63 14.66 11.64
N GLY A 320 -5.96 13.38 11.47
CA GLY A 320 -5.00 12.32 11.24
C GLY A 320 -4.09 12.01 12.43
N LYS A 321 -4.33 12.61 13.61
CA LYS A 321 -3.53 12.36 14.81
C LYS A 321 -3.62 10.90 15.21
N LEU A 322 -2.47 10.29 15.50
CA LEU A 322 -2.36 8.89 15.87
C LEU A 322 -2.39 8.71 17.39
N THR A 323 -3.15 7.71 17.84
CA THR A 323 -3.17 7.24 19.23
C THR A 323 -2.74 5.79 19.25
N PRO A 324 -1.70 5.41 20.02
CA PRO A 324 -1.19 4.04 20.06
C PRO A 324 -2.28 3.06 20.52
N MET A 325 -2.23 1.88 19.90
CA MET A 325 -3.01 0.71 20.27
C MET A 325 -2.04 -0.44 20.63
N LYS A 326 -2.57 -1.64 20.73
CA LYS A 326 -1.77 -2.84 20.98
C LYS A 326 -0.90 -3.18 19.76
N ARG A 327 0.38 -3.50 20.00
CA ARG A 327 1.25 -4.13 19.00
C ARG A 327 1.04 -5.65 18.95
N SER A 328 1.26 -6.25 17.81
CA SER A 328 1.12 -7.70 17.58
C SER A 328 2.38 -8.24 16.90
N ASN A 329 2.82 -9.44 17.29
CA ASN A 329 3.91 -10.12 16.59
C ASN A 329 3.51 -10.39 15.13
N CYS A 330 4.44 -10.31 14.20
CA CYS A 330 4.19 -10.49 12.77
C CYS A 330 3.96 -11.95 12.32
N GLY A 331 4.08 -12.91 13.24
CA GLY A 331 3.93 -14.34 12.94
C GLY A 331 5.10 -14.97 12.20
N GLY A 332 6.24 -14.29 12.16
CA GLY A 332 7.46 -14.73 11.49
C GLY A 332 8.63 -13.80 11.78
N LYS A 333 9.50 -13.60 10.79
CA LYS A 333 10.65 -12.69 10.86
C LYS A 333 10.71 -11.80 9.65
N THR A 334 11.13 -10.55 9.87
CA THR A 334 11.32 -9.53 8.83
C THR A 334 10.03 -9.28 8.04
N PRO A 335 8.99 -8.67 8.68
CA PRO A 335 7.76 -8.29 8.00
C PRO A 335 8.04 -7.22 6.95
N ARG A 336 8.31 -7.64 5.70
CA ARG A 336 8.72 -6.76 4.61
C ARG A 336 7.57 -5.96 4.02
N ASN A 337 6.39 -6.58 3.98
CA ASN A 337 5.14 -5.95 3.56
C ASN A 337 3.97 -6.61 4.30
N PHE A 338 2.92 -5.87 4.48
CA PHE A 338 1.66 -6.38 5.01
C PHE A 338 0.50 -5.62 4.37
N THR A 339 -0.69 -6.22 4.35
CA THR A 339 -1.86 -5.62 3.72
C THR A 339 -3.15 -6.15 4.34
N LEU A 340 -4.18 -5.33 4.34
CA LEU A 340 -5.55 -5.77 4.65
C LEU A 340 -6.15 -6.48 3.44
N ASP A 341 -6.88 -7.55 3.69
CA ASP A 341 -7.67 -8.19 2.64
C ASP A 341 -8.83 -7.28 2.19
N PRO A 342 -9.48 -7.53 1.04
CA PRO A 342 -10.57 -6.67 0.55
C PRO A 342 -11.76 -6.54 1.49
N THR A 343 -11.93 -7.44 2.46
CA THR A 343 -12.97 -7.35 3.51
C THR A 343 -12.52 -6.56 4.73
N GLU A 344 -11.23 -6.23 4.83
CA GLU A 344 -10.56 -5.63 6.00
C GLU A 344 -10.73 -6.40 7.32
N ARG A 345 -11.09 -7.67 7.22
CA ARG A 345 -11.19 -8.59 8.37
C ARG A 345 -9.92 -9.37 8.63
N TRP A 346 -8.97 -9.31 7.70
CA TRP A 346 -7.74 -10.07 7.74
C TRP A 346 -6.55 -9.21 7.39
N MET A 347 -5.46 -9.39 8.13
CA MET A 347 -4.14 -8.83 7.84
C MET A 347 -3.25 -9.96 7.36
N LEU A 348 -2.69 -9.80 6.15
CA LEU A 348 -1.69 -10.71 5.60
C LEU A 348 -0.32 -10.07 5.74
N VAL A 349 0.69 -10.82 6.20
CA VAL A 349 2.04 -10.33 6.48
C VAL A 349 3.07 -11.19 5.74
N ALA A 350 3.82 -10.57 4.85
CA ALA A 350 4.96 -11.18 4.16
C ALA A 350 6.20 -11.14 5.06
N ASN A 351 6.55 -12.28 5.64
CA ASN A 351 7.69 -12.46 6.52
C ASN A 351 8.88 -12.98 5.72
N GLN A 352 9.71 -12.06 5.21
CA GLN A 352 10.76 -12.34 4.25
C GLN A 352 11.72 -13.44 4.71
N ASP A 353 12.31 -13.29 5.91
CA ASP A 353 13.36 -14.19 6.41
C ASP A 353 12.80 -15.51 6.96
N SER A 354 11.48 -15.60 7.16
CA SER A 354 10.81 -16.84 7.56
C SER A 354 10.23 -17.60 6.36
N ASN A 355 10.31 -17.06 5.14
CA ASN A 355 9.77 -17.68 3.93
C ASN A 355 8.29 -18.06 4.07
N LEU A 356 7.49 -17.16 4.65
CA LEU A 356 6.06 -17.42 4.84
C LEU A 356 5.21 -16.14 4.81
N ILE A 357 3.93 -16.32 4.50
CA ILE A 357 2.89 -15.31 4.68
C ILE A 357 2.02 -15.75 5.85
N SER A 358 1.92 -14.91 6.88
CA SER A 358 1.05 -15.11 8.05
C SER A 358 -0.26 -14.35 7.87
N VAL A 359 -1.37 -14.90 8.37
CA VAL A 359 -2.71 -14.30 8.34
C VAL A 359 -3.21 -14.09 9.76
N PHE A 360 -3.66 -12.87 10.06
CA PHE A 360 -4.25 -12.52 11.35
C PHE A 360 -5.70 -12.05 11.17
N ALA A 361 -6.55 -12.44 12.11
CA ALA A 361 -7.86 -11.81 12.20
C ALA A 361 -7.71 -10.36 12.66
N ARG A 362 -8.49 -9.47 12.04
CA ARG A 362 -8.64 -8.08 12.45
C ARG A 362 -10.09 -7.82 12.85
N ASP A 363 -10.28 -7.20 13.99
CA ASP A 363 -11.60 -6.68 14.37
C ASP A 363 -11.84 -5.36 13.60
N PRO A 364 -12.86 -5.28 12.72
CA PRO A 364 -13.11 -4.06 11.94
C PRO A 364 -13.61 -2.88 12.77
N VAL A 365 -14.13 -3.12 13.99
CA VAL A 365 -14.67 -2.08 14.89
C VAL A 365 -13.58 -1.47 15.76
N THR A 366 -12.73 -2.33 16.33
CA THR A 366 -11.65 -1.88 17.23
C THR A 366 -10.33 -1.65 16.51
N GLY A 367 -10.12 -2.25 15.33
CA GLY A 367 -8.86 -2.22 14.59
C GLY A 367 -7.80 -3.16 15.14
N GLU A 368 -8.08 -3.88 16.21
CA GLU A 368 -7.11 -4.79 16.83
C GLU A 368 -6.84 -6.04 15.99
N LEU A 369 -5.57 -6.43 15.94
CA LEU A 369 -5.16 -7.71 15.39
C LEU A 369 -5.20 -8.79 16.48
N ALA A 370 -5.65 -9.98 16.11
CA ALA A 370 -5.57 -11.15 17.00
C ALA A 370 -4.10 -11.43 17.35
N ASN A 371 -3.87 -11.98 18.57
CA ASN A 371 -2.51 -12.34 18.99
C ASN A 371 -1.96 -13.57 18.27
N GLU A 372 -2.87 -14.44 17.79
CA GLU A 372 -2.53 -15.72 17.19
C GLU A 372 -2.64 -15.65 15.67
N VAL A 373 -1.68 -16.29 15.01
CA VAL A 373 -1.72 -16.53 13.57
C VAL A 373 -2.90 -17.45 13.25
N ARG A 374 -3.83 -16.99 12.41
CA ARG A 374 -4.99 -17.78 11.99
C ARG A 374 -4.61 -18.88 11.01
N SER A 375 -3.75 -18.55 10.07
CA SER A 375 -3.18 -19.47 9.09
C SER A 375 -1.85 -18.92 8.58
N SER A 376 -1.05 -19.77 7.98
CA SER A 376 0.17 -19.37 7.28
C SER A 376 0.38 -20.25 6.06
N VAL A 377 1.13 -19.73 5.08
CA VAL A 377 1.51 -20.45 3.87
C VAL A 377 2.97 -20.18 3.54
N ALA A 378 3.68 -21.19 3.06
CA ALA A 378 5.05 -21.03 2.59
C ALA A 378 5.09 -20.13 1.36
N ALA A 379 6.00 -19.17 1.35
CA ALA A 379 6.30 -18.28 0.25
C ALA A 379 7.77 -17.87 0.38
N GLU A 380 8.60 -18.25 -0.56
CA GLU A 380 10.04 -17.99 -0.50
C GLU A 380 10.33 -16.50 -0.65
N ALA A 381 11.08 -15.92 0.30
CA ALA A 381 11.49 -14.51 0.36
C ALA A 381 10.39 -13.52 -0.08
N PRO A 382 9.17 -13.54 0.49
CA PRO A 382 8.06 -12.72 0.04
C PRO A 382 8.31 -11.23 0.34
N MET A 383 8.13 -10.37 -0.67
CA MET A 383 8.44 -8.96 -0.62
C MET A 383 7.20 -8.06 -0.64
N ARG A 384 6.22 -8.38 -1.49
CA ARG A 384 5.01 -7.58 -1.70
C ARG A 384 3.80 -8.46 -1.92
N ILE A 385 2.72 -8.23 -1.19
CA ILE A 385 1.41 -8.88 -1.37
C ILE A 385 0.48 -7.91 -2.10
N LEU A 386 -0.12 -8.35 -3.20
CA LEU A 386 -1.05 -7.57 -4.01
C LEU A 386 -2.32 -8.38 -4.29
N PHE A 387 -3.48 -7.88 -3.85
CA PHE A 387 -4.80 -8.41 -4.23
C PHE A 387 -5.18 -7.92 -5.63
N VAL A 388 -5.65 -8.82 -6.49
CA VAL A 388 -6.02 -8.51 -7.88
C VAL A 388 -7.36 -9.11 -8.28
#